data_ba9510727696783e44b7a1f8bc6f76e5
#
_entry.id   ba9510727696783e44b7a1f8bc6f76e5
#
_cell.length_a   1.000
_cell.length_b   1.000
_cell.length_c   1.000
_cell.angle_alpha   90.00
_cell.angle_beta   90.00
_cell.angle_gamma   90.00
#
_symmetry.space_group_name_H-M   'P 1'
#
loop_
_entity.id
_entity.type
_entity.pdbx_description
1 polymer ?
#
loop_
_entity_poly.entity_id
_entity_poly.type
_entity_poly.pdbx_seq_one_letter_code
_entity_poly.pdbx_strand_id
1 'polypeptide(L)'
;MNNDAVQAKWFRLFISWLTSSNSLAETAKTCGVSTRTLQRRFTPFWLIQPPRSVDKQRIYDQIFIDGTYFNTKCLVVAADSSHVINWFWCTKESSWSYTRLLDPLAPPQLVTCDGDAGGLKALNCPWPDTPVQRCIVHVKRNIQRATGLHPTSPMGKALQRLSFELLAVDNLDKAAEWTVKLQQFGTVFSTQLKARTYVKDVPFDQIPKSKRRNKKWWYTHYTHRGIYLQLKKMSQQGHLFAYLTKAEEGQRLERTTNKLEGGVNSQIKKLMHTHRGLRDEQQRIACDWWLYLHTQLPDDPVEIARQQNWGQDALAKAHTLANQDSAIDTAYNHSMGIRKGHIR
;
A
#
# COMPACT_ATOMS: atom_id res chain seq x y z
N MET A 1 10.03 -29.36 33.48
CA MET A 1 9.21 -28.85 32.35
C MET A 1 10.08 -28.77 31.12
N ASN A 2 9.62 -29.32 29.99
CA ASN A 2 10.38 -29.23 28.75
C ASN A 2 10.52 -27.76 28.34
N ASN A 3 11.73 -27.27 28.15
CA ASN A 3 12.03 -25.86 27.81
C ASN A 3 11.28 -25.44 26.54
N ASP A 4 11.13 -26.32 25.57
CA ASP A 4 10.40 -26.11 24.32
C ASP A 4 8.90 -25.76 24.55
N ALA A 5 8.22 -26.49 25.40
CA ALA A 5 6.82 -26.24 25.72
C ALA A 5 6.62 -24.85 26.40
N VAL A 6 7.58 -24.45 27.21
CA VAL A 6 7.58 -23.13 27.86
C VAL A 6 7.78 -22.03 26.81
N GLN A 7 8.74 -22.20 25.91
CA GLN A 7 8.99 -21.24 24.81
C GLN A 7 7.76 -21.15 23.88
N ALA A 8 7.16 -22.28 23.50
CA ALA A 8 5.96 -22.32 22.68
C ALA A 8 4.79 -21.51 23.30
N LYS A 9 4.58 -21.67 24.63
CA LYS A 9 3.57 -20.89 25.35
C LYS A 9 3.82 -19.38 25.27
N TRP A 10 5.07 -18.94 25.52
CA TRP A 10 5.42 -17.53 25.49
C TRP A 10 5.39 -16.97 24.07
N PHE A 11 5.76 -17.75 23.06
CA PHE A 11 5.70 -17.31 21.67
C PHE A 11 4.27 -17.16 21.18
N ARG A 12 3.35 -18.08 21.50
CA ARG A 12 1.92 -17.89 21.21
C ARG A 12 1.37 -16.61 21.83
N LEU A 13 1.76 -16.32 23.07
CA LEU A 13 1.38 -15.07 23.72
C LEU A 13 1.96 -13.86 23.00
N PHE A 14 3.23 -13.92 22.58
CA PHE A 14 3.88 -12.86 21.82
C PHE A 14 3.12 -12.57 20.51
N ILE A 15 2.85 -13.60 19.71
CA ILE A 15 2.10 -13.45 18.44
C ILE A 15 0.69 -12.92 18.70
N SER A 16 -0.02 -13.45 19.68
CA SER A 16 -1.36 -13.00 20.04
C SER A 16 -1.37 -11.52 20.44
N TRP A 17 -0.41 -11.09 21.27
CA TRP A 17 -0.27 -9.67 21.61
C TRP A 17 0.11 -8.83 20.38
N LEU A 18 1.11 -9.28 19.61
CA LEU A 18 1.68 -8.55 18.49
C LEU A 18 0.63 -8.25 17.39
N THR A 19 -0.30 -9.18 17.17
CA THR A 19 -1.32 -9.06 16.11
C THR A 19 -2.69 -8.59 16.62
N SER A 20 -2.80 -8.32 17.92
CA SER A 20 -4.04 -7.83 18.55
C SER A 20 -4.04 -6.31 18.77
N SER A 21 -5.15 -5.83 19.33
CA SER A 21 -5.29 -4.42 19.75
C SER A 21 -4.93 -4.20 21.23
N ASN A 22 -4.44 -5.24 21.92
CA ASN A 22 -4.15 -5.16 23.36
C ASN A 22 -2.82 -4.44 23.61
N SER A 23 -2.79 -3.61 24.63
CA SER A 23 -1.54 -3.04 25.12
C SER A 23 -0.68 -4.10 25.83
N LEU A 24 0.63 -3.85 25.90
CA LEU A 24 1.53 -4.73 26.65
C LEU A 24 1.17 -4.80 28.14
N ALA A 25 0.65 -3.71 28.72
CA ALA A 25 0.22 -3.65 30.10
C ALA A 25 -1.01 -4.53 30.36
N GLU A 26 -2.01 -4.50 29.47
CA GLU A 26 -3.19 -5.38 29.57
C GLU A 26 -2.78 -6.86 29.45
N THR A 27 -1.91 -7.18 28.48
CA THR A 27 -1.39 -8.54 28.31
C THR A 27 -0.64 -9.02 29.54
N ALA A 28 0.19 -8.16 30.16
CA ALA A 28 0.91 -8.47 31.38
C ALA A 28 -0.03 -8.73 32.54
N LYS A 29 -1.06 -7.90 32.73
CA LYS A 29 -2.09 -8.07 33.75
C LYS A 29 -2.85 -9.39 33.58
N THR A 30 -3.26 -9.70 32.37
CA THR A 30 -3.96 -10.97 32.06
C THR A 30 -3.10 -12.21 32.38
N CYS A 31 -1.79 -12.11 32.17
CA CYS A 31 -0.85 -13.20 32.44
C CYS A 31 -0.32 -13.24 33.88
N GLY A 32 -0.70 -12.29 34.73
CA GLY A 32 -0.23 -12.23 36.12
C GLY A 32 1.26 -11.93 36.25
N VAL A 33 1.87 -11.21 35.30
CA VAL A 33 3.30 -10.86 35.29
C VAL A 33 3.49 -9.36 35.09
N SER A 34 4.71 -8.86 35.37
CA SER A 34 5.04 -7.45 35.07
C SER A 34 5.29 -7.24 33.57
N THR A 35 5.09 -6.02 33.09
CA THR A 35 5.45 -5.62 31.70
C THR A 35 6.94 -5.84 31.42
N ARG A 36 7.81 -5.59 32.39
CA ARG A 36 9.26 -5.87 32.30
C ARG A 36 9.54 -7.37 32.08
N THR A 37 8.79 -8.24 32.73
CA THR A 37 8.89 -9.69 32.53
C THR A 37 8.51 -10.08 31.12
N LEU A 38 7.39 -9.53 30.58
CA LEU A 38 7.02 -9.77 29.19
C LEU A 38 8.06 -9.27 28.21
N GLN A 39 8.54 -8.03 28.37
CA GLN A 39 9.58 -7.46 27.49
C GLN A 39 10.82 -8.36 27.46
N ARG A 40 11.31 -8.83 28.63
CA ARG A 40 12.44 -9.72 28.70
C ARG A 40 12.19 -11.06 28.00
N ARG A 41 11.00 -11.64 28.18
CA ARG A 41 10.61 -12.89 27.51
C ARG A 41 10.45 -12.74 25.99
N PHE A 42 9.98 -11.60 25.54
CA PHE A 42 9.76 -11.29 24.12
C PHE A 42 11.04 -10.88 23.38
N THR A 43 12.12 -10.53 24.09
CA THR A 43 13.37 -10.06 23.48
C THR A 43 13.88 -10.98 22.35
N PRO A 44 14.05 -12.29 22.51
CA PRO A 44 14.53 -13.14 21.42
C PRO A 44 13.49 -13.29 20.29
N PHE A 45 12.21 -13.20 20.60
CA PHE A 45 11.13 -13.41 19.63
C PHE A 45 11.04 -12.30 18.58
N TRP A 46 11.56 -11.10 18.88
CA TRP A 46 11.68 -10.02 17.90
C TRP A 46 12.64 -10.33 16.75
N LEU A 47 13.46 -11.35 16.88
CA LEU A 47 14.43 -11.78 15.88
C LEU A 47 13.89 -12.92 14.98
N ILE A 48 12.70 -13.45 15.30
CA ILE A 48 12.05 -14.49 14.52
C ILE A 48 11.28 -13.82 13.37
N GLN A 49 11.60 -14.23 12.14
CA GLN A 49 10.97 -13.68 10.94
C GLN A 49 9.95 -14.68 10.37
N PRO A 50 8.75 -14.22 9.97
CA PRO A 50 7.85 -15.07 9.21
C PRO A 50 8.47 -15.41 7.84
N PRO A 51 8.25 -16.62 7.32
CA PRO A 51 8.74 -16.98 5.99
C PRO A 51 8.08 -16.10 4.91
N ARG A 52 8.77 -15.92 3.81
CA ARG A 52 8.28 -15.19 2.63
C ARG A 52 8.27 -16.12 1.43
N SER A 53 7.47 -17.16 1.52
CA SER A 53 7.22 -18.05 0.40
C SER A 53 6.01 -17.57 -0.38
N VAL A 54 6.16 -17.48 -1.71
CA VAL A 54 5.08 -17.15 -2.63
C VAL A 54 4.98 -18.27 -3.64
N ASP A 55 3.77 -18.75 -3.93
CA ASP A 55 3.55 -19.69 -5.02
C ASP A 55 3.70 -18.94 -6.35
N LYS A 56 4.84 -19.19 -7.02
CA LYS A 56 5.21 -18.54 -8.28
C LYS A 56 4.43 -19.04 -9.48
N GLN A 57 3.72 -20.16 -9.37
CA GLN A 57 3.00 -20.79 -10.48
C GLN A 57 1.49 -20.55 -10.40
N ARG A 58 1.02 -20.08 -9.26
CA ARG A 58 -0.41 -19.85 -9.06
C ARG A 58 -0.91 -18.65 -9.86
N ILE A 59 -1.87 -18.88 -10.73
CA ILE A 59 -2.60 -17.85 -11.46
C ILE A 59 -3.83 -17.47 -10.65
N TYR A 60 -3.90 -16.21 -10.22
CA TYR A 60 -5.04 -15.66 -9.51
C TYR A 60 -6.05 -15.08 -10.50
N ASP A 61 -7.35 -15.21 -10.20
CA ASP A 61 -8.40 -14.55 -11.00
C ASP A 61 -8.24 -13.03 -10.92
N GLN A 62 -7.93 -12.52 -9.73
CA GLN A 62 -7.71 -11.09 -9.53
C GLN A 62 -6.71 -10.83 -8.41
N ILE A 63 -5.77 -9.93 -8.68
CA ILE A 63 -4.85 -9.39 -7.68
C ILE A 63 -5.14 -7.89 -7.50
N PHE A 64 -5.28 -7.48 -6.24
CA PHE A 64 -5.33 -6.07 -5.85
C PHE A 64 -3.95 -5.62 -5.41
N ILE A 65 -3.51 -4.45 -5.86
CA ILE A 65 -2.26 -3.84 -5.42
C ILE A 65 -2.53 -2.43 -4.89
N ASP A 66 -1.93 -2.12 -3.76
CA ASP A 66 -2.05 -0.78 -3.13
C ASP A 66 -0.87 -0.52 -2.20
N GLY A 67 -0.60 0.75 -1.93
CA GLY A 67 0.43 1.18 -1.01
C GLY A 67 -0.14 1.88 0.22
N THR A 68 0.51 1.69 1.36
CA THR A 68 0.15 2.36 2.61
C THR A 68 1.36 3.01 3.24
N TYR A 69 1.25 4.30 3.60
CA TYR A 69 2.32 5.07 4.20
C TYR A 69 2.26 5.08 5.72
N PHE A 70 3.44 4.94 6.34
CA PHE A 70 3.66 5.01 7.78
C PHE A 70 4.88 5.88 8.06
N ASN A 71 4.67 7.10 8.50
CA ASN A 71 5.75 8.09 8.67
C ASN A 71 6.62 8.21 7.40
N THR A 72 7.85 7.70 7.47
CA THR A 72 8.82 7.72 6.36
C THR A 72 8.87 6.44 5.54
N LYS A 73 8.06 5.43 5.88
CA LYS A 73 8.03 4.11 5.24
C LYS A 73 6.75 3.90 4.46
N CYS A 74 6.84 3.11 3.43
CA CYS A 74 5.71 2.65 2.64
C CYS A 74 5.69 1.12 2.59
N LEU A 75 4.53 0.56 2.75
CA LEU A 75 4.25 -0.85 2.57
C LEU A 75 3.38 -1.01 1.33
N VAL A 76 3.89 -1.67 0.29
CA VAL A 76 3.09 -2.07 -0.87
C VAL A 76 2.66 -3.53 -0.70
N VAL A 77 1.39 -3.82 -0.98
CA VAL A 77 0.76 -5.11 -0.75
C VAL A 77 0.09 -5.60 -2.02
N ALA A 78 0.21 -6.90 -2.29
CA ALA A 78 -0.59 -7.64 -3.24
C ALA A 78 -1.47 -8.64 -2.48
N ALA A 79 -2.76 -8.62 -2.76
CA ALA A 79 -3.75 -9.50 -2.12
C ALA A 79 -4.79 -9.96 -3.15
N ASP A 80 -5.41 -11.10 -2.91
CA ASP A 80 -6.67 -11.49 -3.57
C ASP A 80 -7.88 -10.96 -2.79
N SER A 81 -9.06 -11.46 -3.07
CA SER A 81 -10.28 -11.03 -2.39
C SER A 81 -10.34 -11.39 -0.90
N SER A 82 -9.49 -12.29 -0.42
CA SER A 82 -9.58 -12.92 0.91
C SER A 82 -8.26 -12.96 1.66
N HIS A 83 -7.12 -13.02 0.94
CA HIS A 83 -5.82 -13.29 1.53
C HIS A 83 -4.74 -12.35 1.01
N VAL A 84 -3.74 -12.11 1.84
CA VAL A 84 -2.48 -11.49 1.44
C VAL A 84 -1.69 -12.47 0.59
N ILE A 85 -1.14 -12.00 -0.53
CA ILE A 85 -0.31 -12.82 -1.43
C ILE A 85 1.17 -12.49 -1.21
N ASN A 86 1.50 -11.20 -1.26
CA ASN A 86 2.87 -10.71 -1.10
C ASN A 86 2.89 -9.28 -0.59
N TRP A 87 4.01 -8.86 -0.01
CA TRP A 87 4.21 -7.47 0.42
C TRP A 87 5.67 -7.07 0.35
N PHE A 88 5.90 -5.75 0.21
CA PHE A 88 7.24 -5.22 0.13
C PHE A 88 7.35 -3.86 0.84
N TRP A 89 8.37 -3.72 1.70
CA TRP A 89 8.67 -2.47 2.39
C TRP A 89 9.57 -1.58 1.55
N CYS A 90 9.22 -0.32 1.42
CA CYS A 90 9.97 0.69 0.66
C CYS A 90 9.85 2.06 1.34
N THR A 91 10.50 3.06 0.78
CA THR A 91 10.40 4.45 1.25
C THR A 91 9.26 5.21 0.55
N LYS A 92 8.92 4.79 -0.66
CA LYS A 92 7.86 5.40 -1.47
C LYS A 92 7.31 4.41 -2.49
N GLU A 93 6.07 4.61 -2.89
CA GLU A 93 5.51 3.96 -4.04
C GLU A 93 6.27 4.38 -5.31
N SER A 94 6.82 3.40 -6.02
CA SER A 94 7.59 3.60 -7.23
C SER A 94 7.48 2.38 -8.14
N SER A 95 7.83 2.52 -9.40
CA SER A 95 7.86 1.36 -10.30
C SER A 95 8.78 0.26 -9.79
N TRP A 96 9.92 0.62 -9.21
CA TRP A 96 10.84 -0.35 -8.61
C TRP A 96 10.21 -1.10 -7.43
N SER A 97 9.53 -0.40 -6.52
CA SER A 97 8.87 -1.03 -5.36
C SER A 97 7.79 -2.01 -5.77
N TYR A 98 6.96 -1.63 -6.74
CA TYR A 98 5.93 -2.51 -7.28
C TYR A 98 6.52 -3.65 -8.12
N THR A 99 7.58 -3.44 -8.89
CA THR A 99 8.27 -4.53 -9.59
C THR A 99 8.78 -5.57 -8.58
N ARG A 100 9.40 -5.16 -7.48
CA ARG A 100 9.85 -6.09 -6.42
C ARG A 100 8.70 -6.83 -5.74
N LEU A 101 7.53 -6.22 -5.63
CA LEU A 101 6.32 -6.86 -5.11
C LEU A 101 5.80 -7.94 -6.08
N LEU A 102 5.79 -7.65 -7.39
CA LEU A 102 5.10 -8.43 -8.40
C LEU A 102 5.98 -9.50 -9.07
N ASP A 103 7.29 -9.27 -9.14
CA ASP A 103 8.28 -10.13 -9.80
C ASP A 103 8.21 -11.62 -9.41
N PRO A 104 7.96 -11.97 -8.13
CA PRO A 104 7.83 -13.38 -7.74
C PRO A 104 6.46 -14.01 -8.06
N LEU A 105 5.50 -13.26 -8.62
CA LEU A 105 4.12 -13.70 -8.85
C LEU A 105 3.87 -14.01 -10.32
N ALA A 106 3.11 -15.06 -10.62
CA ALA A 106 2.57 -15.28 -11.96
C ALA A 106 1.57 -14.17 -12.35
N PRO A 107 1.46 -13.82 -13.64
CA PRO A 107 0.47 -12.87 -14.12
C PRO A 107 -0.95 -13.33 -13.78
N PRO A 108 -1.77 -12.50 -13.11
CA PRO A 108 -3.17 -12.82 -12.84
C PRO A 108 -4.05 -12.59 -14.07
N GLN A 109 -5.31 -13.05 -14.02
CA GLN A 109 -6.27 -12.76 -15.08
C GLN A 109 -6.69 -11.28 -15.09
N LEU A 110 -6.68 -10.61 -13.93
CA LEU A 110 -6.95 -9.19 -13.79
C LEU A 110 -6.12 -8.60 -12.64
N VAL A 111 -5.58 -7.39 -12.82
CA VAL A 111 -5.01 -6.62 -11.71
C VAL A 111 -5.85 -5.37 -11.45
N THR A 112 -6.16 -5.09 -10.18
CA THR A 112 -6.89 -3.88 -9.77
C THR A 112 -6.01 -3.00 -8.90
N CYS A 113 -5.89 -1.71 -9.28
CA CYS A 113 -5.06 -0.73 -8.56
C CYS A 113 -5.74 0.66 -8.50
N ASP A 114 -5.26 1.52 -7.61
CA ASP A 114 -5.67 2.93 -7.53
C ASP A 114 -5.17 3.74 -8.73
N GLY A 115 -4.12 3.25 -9.40
CA GLY A 115 -3.49 3.81 -10.58
C GLY A 115 -2.43 4.85 -10.29
N ASP A 116 -1.72 4.69 -9.21
CA ASP A 116 -0.43 5.35 -9.05
C ASP A 116 0.46 5.10 -10.27
N ALA A 117 1.20 6.13 -10.67
CA ALA A 117 2.05 6.07 -11.86
C ALA A 117 3.17 5.02 -11.74
N GLY A 118 3.67 4.81 -10.52
CA GLY A 118 4.67 3.79 -10.21
C GLY A 118 4.13 2.38 -10.41
N GLY A 119 2.94 2.12 -9.86
CA GLY A 119 2.24 0.84 -10.00
C GLY A 119 1.92 0.51 -11.45
N LEU A 120 1.29 1.44 -12.18
CA LEU A 120 0.97 1.24 -13.59
C LEU A 120 2.22 1.02 -14.46
N LYS A 121 3.32 1.72 -14.18
CA LYS A 121 4.58 1.50 -14.90
C LYS A 121 5.18 0.13 -14.59
N ALA A 122 5.08 -0.31 -13.34
CA ALA A 122 5.61 -1.60 -12.92
C ALA A 122 4.91 -2.78 -13.62
N LEU A 123 3.59 -2.69 -13.82
CA LEU A 123 2.80 -3.74 -14.47
C LEU A 123 3.28 -4.06 -15.89
N ASN A 124 3.81 -3.09 -16.62
CA ASN A 124 4.27 -3.26 -18.00
C ASN A 124 5.52 -4.16 -18.12
N CYS A 125 6.20 -4.51 -17.05
CA CYS A 125 7.41 -5.33 -17.08
C CYS A 125 7.12 -6.80 -16.73
N PRO A 126 6.62 -7.13 -15.52
CA PRO A 126 6.30 -8.52 -15.20
C PRO A 126 5.00 -9.02 -15.83
N TRP A 127 4.02 -8.12 -16.10
CA TRP A 127 2.67 -8.50 -16.56
C TRP A 127 2.18 -7.66 -17.74
N PRO A 128 2.87 -7.60 -18.87
CA PRO A 128 2.53 -6.69 -19.98
C PRO A 128 1.16 -6.95 -20.59
N ASP A 129 0.68 -8.20 -20.58
CA ASP A 129 -0.58 -8.61 -21.19
C ASP A 129 -1.73 -8.74 -20.18
N THR A 130 -1.47 -8.50 -18.89
CA THR A 130 -2.51 -8.57 -17.85
C THR A 130 -3.44 -7.38 -17.96
N PRO A 131 -4.76 -7.60 -18.08
CA PRO A 131 -5.73 -6.51 -18.01
C PRO A 131 -5.64 -5.74 -16.70
N VAL A 132 -5.75 -4.41 -16.79
CA VAL A 132 -5.68 -3.52 -15.62
C VAL A 132 -7.05 -2.90 -15.37
N GLN A 133 -7.57 -3.06 -14.16
CA GLN A 133 -8.74 -2.34 -13.67
C GLN A 133 -8.31 -1.19 -12.76
N ARG A 134 -8.73 0.02 -13.09
CA ARG A 134 -8.59 1.17 -12.18
C ARG A 134 -9.70 1.15 -11.14
N CYS A 135 -9.34 1.30 -9.89
CA CYS A 135 -10.32 1.39 -8.80
C CYS A 135 -11.33 2.52 -9.08
N ILE A 136 -12.58 2.15 -9.33
CA ILE A 136 -13.63 3.11 -9.72
C ILE A 136 -13.92 4.12 -8.60
N VAL A 137 -13.79 3.72 -7.34
CA VAL A 137 -13.94 4.62 -6.18
C VAL A 137 -12.84 5.69 -6.19
N HIS A 138 -11.58 5.32 -6.49
CA HIS A 138 -10.50 6.29 -6.64
C HIS A 138 -10.71 7.23 -7.83
N VAL A 139 -11.17 6.70 -8.95
CA VAL A 139 -11.54 7.54 -10.12
C VAL A 139 -12.60 8.56 -9.73
N LYS A 140 -13.68 8.13 -9.05
CA LYS A 140 -14.73 9.04 -8.53
C LYS A 140 -14.14 10.08 -7.58
N ARG A 141 -13.34 9.69 -6.60
CA ARG A 141 -12.69 10.61 -5.64
C ARG A 141 -11.82 11.65 -6.36
N ASN A 142 -11.11 11.26 -7.41
CA ASN A 142 -10.29 12.20 -8.21
C ASN A 142 -11.15 13.20 -8.97
N ILE A 143 -12.27 12.78 -9.53
CA ILE A 143 -13.25 13.68 -10.16
C ILE A 143 -13.80 14.66 -9.12
N GLN A 144 -14.22 14.19 -7.94
CA GLN A 144 -14.76 15.04 -6.88
C GLN A 144 -13.72 16.06 -6.35
N ARG A 145 -12.44 15.67 -6.23
CA ARG A 145 -11.38 16.64 -5.87
C ARG A 145 -11.21 17.74 -6.92
N ALA A 146 -11.39 17.42 -8.17
CA ALA A 146 -11.23 18.35 -9.28
C ALA A 146 -12.44 19.28 -9.49
N THR A 147 -13.64 18.80 -9.20
CA THR A 147 -14.90 19.52 -9.44
C THR A 147 -15.47 20.17 -8.18
N GLY A 148 -15.01 19.74 -7.00
CA GLY A 148 -15.66 20.02 -5.72
C GLY A 148 -16.83 19.09 -5.43
N LEU A 149 -17.32 19.08 -4.19
CA LEU A 149 -18.50 18.28 -3.79
C LEU A 149 -19.80 18.82 -4.42
N HIS A 150 -19.87 20.14 -4.60
CA HIS A 150 -21.04 20.84 -5.15
C HIS A 150 -20.58 21.74 -6.31
N PRO A 151 -20.31 21.17 -7.50
CA PRO A 151 -19.85 21.97 -8.63
C PRO A 151 -20.94 22.95 -9.10
N THR A 152 -20.54 24.20 -9.33
CA THR A 152 -21.43 25.24 -9.82
C THR A 152 -21.46 25.31 -11.36
N SER A 153 -20.33 25.02 -12.00
CA SER A 153 -20.24 25.07 -13.47
C SER A 153 -20.95 23.89 -14.16
N PRO A 154 -21.55 24.10 -15.32
CA PRO A 154 -22.18 23.01 -16.10
C PRO A 154 -21.23 21.86 -16.39
N MET A 155 -19.97 22.17 -16.76
CA MET A 155 -18.93 21.18 -17.03
C MET A 155 -18.56 20.37 -15.77
N GLY A 156 -18.46 21.03 -14.61
CA GLY A 156 -18.22 20.34 -13.33
C GLY A 156 -19.37 19.42 -12.92
N LYS A 157 -20.62 19.88 -13.09
CA LYS A 157 -21.85 19.07 -12.85
C LYS A 157 -21.87 17.83 -13.75
N ALA A 158 -21.55 18.00 -15.04
CA ALA A 158 -21.52 16.88 -15.99
C ALA A 158 -20.41 15.85 -15.65
N LEU A 159 -19.21 16.27 -15.26
CA LEU A 159 -18.17 15.37 -14.78
C LEU A 159 -18.58 14.63 -13.52
N GLN A 160 -19.19 15.32 -12.57
CA GLN A 160 -19.69 14.70 -11.35
C GLN A 160 -20.77 13.65 -11.65
N ARG A 161 -21.72 13.96 -12.56
CA ARG A 161 -22.73 12.99 -13.00
C ARG A 161 -22.09 11.75 -13.63
N LEU A 162 -21.11 11.91 -14.53
CA LEU A 162 -20.35 10.79 -15.10
C LEU A 162 -19.67 9.94 -14.00
N SER A 163 -19.20 10.55 -12.91
CA SER A 163 -18.58 9.82 -11.82
C SER A 163 -19.57 8.96 -11.02
N PHE A 164 -20.80 9.39 -10.85
CA PHE A 164 -21.84 8.60 -10.20
C PHE A 164 -22.34 7.48 -11.12
N GLU A 165 -22.55 7.78 -12.40
CA GLU A 165 -22.98 6.80 -13.40
C GLU A 165 -21.91 5.69 -13.56
N LEU A 166 -20.61 6.04 -13.49
CA LEU A 166 -19.51 5.07 -13.50
C LEU A 166 -19.62 4.02 -12.38
N LEU A 167 -20.08 4.41 -11.19
CA LEU A 167 -20.31 3.48 -10.08
C LEU A 167 -21.49 2.53 -10.32
N ALA A 168 -22.42 2.89 -11.20
CA ALA A 168 -23.60 2.10 -11.50
C ALA A 168 -23.41 1.12 -12.67
N VAL A 169 -22.26 1.16 -13.35
CA VAL A 169 -21.95 0.23 -14.44
C VAL A 169 -21.76 -1.17 -13.87
N ASP A 170 -22.49 -2.14 -14.34
CA ASP A 170 -22.49 -3.53 -13.89
C ASP A 170 -22.52 -4.56 -15.07
N ASN A 171 -22.62 -4.07 -16.31
CA ASN A 171 -22.62 -4.87 -17.52
C ASN A 171 -22.01 -4.10 -18.69
N LEU A 172 -21.75 -4.81 -19.82
CA LEU A 172 -21.11 -4.25 -21.01
C LEU A 172 -21.97 -3.18 -21.70
N ASP A 173 -23.31 -3.31 -21.71
CA ASP A 173 -24.19 -2.33 -22.31
C ASP A 173 -24.09 -0.98 -21.60
N LYS A 174 -24.17 -0.98 -20.26
CA LYS A 174 -23.97 0.22 -19.46
C LYS A 174 -22.56 0.80 -19.60
N ALA A 175 -21.53 -0.05 -19.79
CA ALA A 175 -20.17 0.40 -20.07
C ALA A 175 -20.07 1.12 -21.41
N ALA A 176 -20.71 0.59 -22.44
CA ALA A 176 -20.82 1.22 -23.75
C ALA A 176 -21.56 2.56 -23.68
N GLU A 177 -22.75 2.59 -23.03
CA GLU A 177 -23.48 3.83 -22.80
C GLU A 177 -22.68 4.89 -22.09
N TRP A 178 -21.97 4.50 -21.03
CA TRP A 178 -21.12 5.42 -20.28
C TRP A 178 -19.98 5.98 -21.15
N THR A 179 -19.40 5.14 -22.01
CA THR A 179 -18.34 5.56 -22.94
C THR A 179 -18.86 6.57 -23.97
N VAL A 180 -20.07 6.37 -24.48
CA VAL A 180 -20.76 7.32 -25.37
C VAL A 180 -20.98 8.65 -24.65
N LYS A 181 -21.46 8.64 -23.39
CA LYS A 181 -21.65 9.87 -22.59
C LYS A 181 -20.33 10.62 -22.36
N LEU A 182 -19.22 9.91 -22.15
CA LEU A 182 -17.90 10.54 -22.04
C LEU A 182 -17.48 11.20 -23.36
N GLN A 183 -17.76 10.59 -24.51
CA GLN A 183 -17.50 11.18 -25.83
C GLN A 183 -18.38 12.43 -26.06
N GLN A 184 -19.67 12.34 -25.75
CA GLN A 184 -20.62 13.47 -25.80
C GLN A 184 -20.16 14.64 -24.93
N PHE A 185 -19.67 14.36 -23.71
CA PHE A 185 -19.06 15.39 -22.85
C PHE A 185 -17.93 16.13 -23.60
N GLY A 186 -17.02 15.40 -24.24
CA GLY A 186 -15.92 15.98 -25.02
C GLY A 186 -16.37 16.86 -26.17
N THR A 187 -17.48 16.50 -26.82
CA THR A 187 -18.08 17.28 -27.93
C THR A 187 -18.76 18.54 -27.40
N VAL A 188 -19.67 18.39 -26.43
CA VAL A 188 -20.46 19.50 -25.85
C VAL A 188 -19.55 20.56 -25.23
N PHE A 189 -18.53 20.17 -24.51
CA PHE A 189 -17.62 21.10 -23.84
C PHE A 189 -16.31 21.37 -24.62
N SER A 190 -16.27 21.06 -25.92
CA SER A 190 -15.05 21.19 -26.74
C SER A 190 -14.44 22.59 -26.71
N THR A 191 -15.23 23.63 -26.76
CA THR A 191 -14.78 25.02 -26.68
C THR A 191 -14.16 25.35 -25.34
N GLN A 192 -14.83 24.99 -24.23
CA GLN A 192 -14.32 25.23 -22.87
C GLN A 192 -13.06 24.41 -22.59
N LEU A 193 -12.99 23.16 -23.06
CA LEU A 193 -11.81 22.31 -22.93
C LEU A 193 -10.60 22.84 -23.68
N LYS A 194 -10.79 23.63 -24.75
CA LYS A 194 -9.73 24.27 -25.54
C LYS A 194 -9.45 25.72 -25.12
N ALA A 195 -10.33 26.34 -24.33
CA ALA A 195 -10.19 27.73 -23.88
C ALA A 195 -8.85 27.98 -23.18
N ARG A 196 -8.21 29.08 -23.51
CA ARG A 196 -6.90 29.49 -22.97
C ARG A 196 -7.03 30.86 -22.29
N THR A 197 -6.36 30.97 -21.14
CA THR A 197 -6.15 32.24 -20.44
C THR A 197 -4.70 32.65 -20.61
N TYR A 198 -4.46 33.85 -21.07
CA TYR A 198 -3.11 34.38 -21.28
C TYR A 198 -2.64 35.15 -20.04
N VAL A 199 -1.38 34.98 -19.69
CA VAL A 199 -0.76 35.63 -18.51
C VAL A 199 -0.89 37.14 -18.57
N LYS A 200 -0.76 37.73 -19.75
CA LYS A 200 -0.87 39.18 -19.98
C LYS A 200 -2.26 39.76 -19.68
N ASP A 201 -3.30 38.94 -19.71
CA ASP A 201 -4.70 39.36 -19.57
C ASP A 201 -5.23 39.19 -18.13
N VAL A 202 -4.36 38.76 -17.18
CA VAL A 202 -4.76 38.44 -15.81
C VAL A 202 -3.79 39.08 -14.81
N PRO A 203 -4.29 39.71 -13.72
CA PRO A 203 -3.46 40.23 -12.63
C PRO A 203 -2.59 39.12 -12.02
N PHE A 204 -1.36 39.48 -11.62
CA PHE A 204 -0.36 38.52 -11.17
C PHE A 204 -0.81 37.68 -9.97
N ASP A 205 -1.58 38.24 -9.03
CA ASP A 205 -2.15 37.60 -7.87
C ASP A 205 -3.18 36.51 -8.23
N GLN A 206 -3.90 36.66 -9.33
CA GLN A 206 -4.88 35.73 -9.85
C GLN A 206 -4.27 34.58 -10.69
N ILE A 207 -2.98 34.66 -11.05
CA ILE A 207 -2.30 33.60 -11.78
C ILE A 207 -2.05 32.42 -10.82
N PRO A 208 -2.49 31.19 -11.15
CA PRO A 208 -2.22 30.02 -10.30
C PRO A 208 -0.72 29.84 -10.06
N LYS A 209 -0.30 29.59 -8.81
CA LYS A 209 1.13 29.47 -8.43
C LYS A 209 1.92 28.52 -9.35
N SER A 210 1.32 27.41 -9.75
CA SER A 210 1.92 26.43 -10.68
C SER A 210 2.07 26.93 -12.13
N LYS A 211 1.48 28.08 -12.49
CA LYS A 211 1.50 28.66 -13.83
C LYS A 211 2.31 29.96 -13.93
N ARG A 212 2.84 30.48 -12.81
CA ARG A 212 3.57 31.76 -12.76
C ARG A 212 4.94 31.72 -13.44
N ARG A 213 5.58 30.54 -13.54
CA ARG A 213 6.92 30.42 -14.13
C ARG A 213 6.86 30.03 -15.60
N ASN A 214 7.46 30.85 -16.49
CA ASN A 214 7.75 30.56 -17.89
C ASN A 214 6.56 30.13 -18.78
N LYS A 215 5.33 30.49 -18.44
CA LYS A 215 4.17 30.18 -19.28
C LYS A 215 3.52 31.43 -19.78
N LYS A 216 3.30 31.51 -21.10
CA LYS A 216 2.57 32.61 -21.74
C LYS A 216 1.06 32.50 -21.60
N TRP A 217 0.57 31.28 -21.39
CA TRP A 217 -0.84 30.96 -21.24
C TRP A 217 -1.04 29.59 -20.52
N TRP A 218 -2.26 29.33 -20.07
CA TRP A 218 -2.72 28.01 -19.58
C TRP A 218 -4.15 27.75 -20.06
N TYR A 219 -4.60 26.47 -20.00
CA TYR A 219 -6.00 26.18 -20.26
C TYR A 219 -6.87 26.75 -19.13
N THR A 220 -7.92 27.52 -19.49
CA THR A 220 -8.81 28.18 -18.53
C THR A 220 -9.39 27.18 -17.55
N HIS A 221 -9.87 26.04 -18.05
CA HIS A 221 -10.45 24.96 -17.26
C HIS A 221 -9.50 23.78 -17.12
N TYR A 222 -8.23 24.04 -16.79
CA TYR A 222 -7.17 23.01 -16.79
C TYR A 222 -7.47 21.80 -15.89
N THR A 223 -8.15 21.98 -14.76
CA THR A 223 -8.51 20.92 -13.83
C THR A 223 -9.56 19.99 -14.45
N HIS A 224 -10.67 20.54 -14.94
CA HIS A 224 -11.74 19.75 -15.60
C HIS A 224 -11.22 19.07 -16.88
N ARG A 225 -10.41 19.81 -17.67
CA ARG A 225 -9.73 19.25 -18.84
C ARG A 225 -8.82 18.07 -18.46
N GLY A 226 -8.04 18.19 -17.37
CA GLY A 226 -7.15 17.15 -16.89
C GLY A 226 -7.93 15.87 -16.57
N ILE A 227 -9.04 15.98 -15.84
CA ILE A 227 -9.92 14.85 -15.52
C ILE A 227 -10.54 14.23 -16.77
N TYR A 228 -11.07 15.04 -17.67
CA TYR A 228 -11.63 14.52 -18.92
C TYR A 228 -10.58 13.72 -19.74
N LEU A 229 -9.38 14.27 -19.91
CA LEU A 229 -8.31 13.57 -20.63
C LEU A 229 -7.86 12.30 -19.93
N GLN A 230 -7.85 12.28 -18.60
CA GLN A 230 -7.54 11.09 -17.81
C GLN A 230 -8.63 10.01 -18.02
N LEU A 231 -9.91 10.37 -17.93
CA LEU A 231 -11.04 9.46 -18.18
C LEU A 231 -10.98 8.90 -19.60
N LYS A 232 -10.75 9.77 -20.58
CA LYS A 232 -10.61 9.38 -21.99
C LYS A 232 -9.47 8.37 -22.17
N LYS A 233 -8.30 8.64 -21.59
CA LYS A 233 -7.16 7.73 -21.65
C LYS A 233 -7.47 6.39 -21.00
N MET A 234 -8.06 6.36 -19.80
CA MET A 234 -8.44 5.13 -19.10
C MET A 234 -9.46 4.32 -19.89
N SER A 235 -10.46 4.98 -20.50
CA SER A 235 -11.44 4.33 -21.37
C SER A 235 -10.78 3.71 -22.60
N GLN A 236 -9.88 4.43 -23.27
CA GLN A 236 -9.15 3.94 -24.45
C GLN A 236 -8.21 2.78 -24.13
N GLN A 237 -7.67 2.73 -22.91
CA GLN A 237 -6.79 1.65 -22.44
C GLN A 237 -7.58 0.45 -21.88
N GLY A 238 -8.91 0.49 -21.84
CA GLY A 238 -9.73 -0.57 -21.25
C GLY A 238 -9.69 -0.66 -19.72
N HIS A 239 -9.13 0.35 -19.05
CA HIS A 239 -8.86 0.29 -17.60
C HIS A 239 -10.08 0.57 -16.71
N LEU A 240 -11.24 0.96 -17.27
CA LEU A 240 -12.44 1.31 -16.49
C LEU A 240 -13.39 0.12 -16.31
N PHE A 241 -13.41 -0.81 -17.26
CA PHE A 241 -14.40 -1.87 -17.34
C PHE A 241 -13.79 -3.26 -17.54
N ALA A 242 -12.47 -3.42 -17.27
CA ALA A 242 -11.80 -4.70 -17.39
C ALA A 242 -12.40 -5.80 -16.48
N TYR A 243 -13.03 -5.43 -15.36
CA TYR A 243 -13.74 -6.37 -14.48
C TYR A 243 -14.98 -7.01 -15.14
N LEU A 244 -15.51 -6.46 -16.24
CA LEU A 244 -16.65 -7.01 -16.97
C LEU A 244 -16.26 -8.06 -18.01
N THR A 245 -14.99 -8.13 -18.40
CA THR A 245 -14.53 -9.03 -19.51
C THR A 245 -14.73 -10.50 -19.20
N LYS A 246 -14.79 -10.88 -17.92
CA LYS A 246 -15.01 -12.26 -17.46
C LYS A 246 -16.43 -12.51 -16.93
N ALA A 247 -17.30 -11.50 -16.95
CA ALA A 247 -18.66 -11.64 -16.45
C ALA A 247 -19.48 -12.67 -17.24
N GLU A 248 -19.25 -12.77 -18.56
CA GLU A 248 -19.90 -13.76 -19.43
C GLU A 248 -19.46 -15.21 -19.11
N GLU A 249 -18.25 -15.39 -18.52
CA GLU A 249 -17.76 -16.68 -18.04
C GLU A 249 -18.25 -17.01 -16.61
N GLY A 250 -19.16 -16.19 -16.06
CA GLY A 250 -19.72 -16.36 -14.72
C GLY A 250 -18.80 -15.88 -13.58
N GLN A 251 -17.64 -15.31 -13.89
CA GLN A 251 -16.71 -14.78 -12.89
C GLN A 251 -17.09 -13.34 -12.52
N ARG A 252 -17.32 -13.11 -11.23
CA ARG A 252 -17.51 -11.75 -10.69
C ARG A 252 -16.19 -11.20 -10.18
N LEU A 253 -15.59 -10.34 -10.99
CA LEU A 253 -14.38 -9.61 -10.62
C LEU A 253 -14.74 -8.26 -9.98
N GLU A 254 -13.91 -7.83 -9.02
CA GLU A 254 -14.15 -6.61 -8.27
C GLU A 254 -13.64 -5.39 -9.02
N ARG A 255 -14.45 -4.33 -9.05
CA ARG A 255 -14.12 -3.05 -9.71
C ARG A 255 -13.41 -2.05 -8.81
N THR A 256 -13.14 -2.41 -7.55
CA THR A 256 -12.58 -1.51 -6.53
C THR A 256 -11.51 -2.19 -5.70
N THR A 257 -10.61 -1.41 -5.10
CA THR A 257 -9.61 -1.85 -4.11
C THR A 257 -10.16 -1.85 -2.68
N ASN A 258 -11.48 -1.68 -2.50
CA ASN A 258 -12.07 -1.53 -1.17
C ASN A 258 -11.77 -2.70 -0.23
N LYS A 259 -11.65 -3.92 -0.75
CA LYS A 259 -11.27 -5.11 0.06
C LYS A 259 -9.87 -4.96 0.62
N LEU A 260 -8.94 -4.41 -0.15
CA LEU A 260 -7.58 -4.14 0.31
C LEU A 260 -7.53 -2.92 1.25
N GLU A 261 -8.19 -1.79 0.86
CA GLU A 261 -8.22 -0.57 1.66
C GLU A 261 -8.93 -0.76 3.01
N GLY A 262 -10.16 -1.30 3.01
CA GLY A 262 -10.97 -1.56 4.20
C GLY A 262 -10.55 -2.80 4.97
N GLY A 263 -9.91 -3.77 4.31
CA GLY A 263 -9.36 -4.98 4.88
C GLY A 263 -7.92 -4.81 5.36
N VAL A 264 -6.96 -5.25 4.54
CA VAL A 264 -5.54 -5.32 4.90
C VAL A 264 -4.99 -3.97 5.36
N ASN A 265 -5.12 -2.92 4.55
CA ASN A 265 -4.53 -1.62 4.84
C ASN A 265 -5.10 -0.97 6.11
N SER A 266 -6.42 -1.11 6.34
CA SER A 266 -7.04 -0.57 7.55
C SER A 266 -6.58 -1.30 8.82
N GLN A 267 -6.44 -2.63 8.76
CA GLN A 267 -5.97 -3.44 9.87
C GLN A 267 -4.50 -3.16 10.19
N ILE A 268 -3.65 -3.05 9.17
CA ILE A 268 -2.25 -2.65 9.34
C ILE A 268 -2.14 -1.25 9.96
N LYS A 269 -2.94 -0.28 9.52
CA LYS A 269 -3.00 1.07 10.14
C LYS A 269 -3.41 1.00 11.60
N LYS A 270 -4.42 0.19 11.93
CA LYS A 270 -4.86 -0.03 13.32
C LYS A 270 -3.75 -0.67 14.15
N LEU A 271 -3.08 -1.69 13.63
CA LEU A 271 -1.97 -2.36 14.27
C LEU A 271 -0.83 -1.39 14.58
N MET A 272 -0.42 -0.57 13.59
CA MET A 272 0.60 0.44 13.74
C MET A 272 0.23 1.52 14.77
N HIS A 273 -1.04 1.91 14.81
CA HIS A 273 -1.54 2.85 15.83
C HIS A 273 -1.48 2.25 17.24
N THR A 274 -1.89 0.98 17.39
CA THR A 274 -1.82 0.26 18.67
C THR A 274 -0.38 0.15 19.16
N HIS A 275 0.54 -0.16 18.27
CA HIS A 275 1.96 -0.38 18.57
C HIS A 275 2.84 0.85 18.30
N ARG A 276 2.28 2.06 18.30
CA ARG A 276 3.01 3.32 18.00
C ARG A 276 4.21 3.61 18.90
N GLY A 277 4.27 2.99 20.10
CA GLY A 277 5.40 3.11 21.03
C GLY A 277 6.54 2.13 20.77
N LEU A 278 6.39 1.20 19.84
CA LEU A 278 7.46 0.29 19.44
C LEU A 278 8.44 1.00 18.49
N ARG A 279 9.69 0.50 18.47
CA ARG A 279 10.68 0.95 17.49
C ARG A 279 10.24 0.56 16.08
N ASP A 280 10.67 1.32 15.10
CA ASP A 280 10.33 1.14 13.68
C ASP A 280 10.49 -0.30 13.18
N GLU A 281 11.58 -0.96 13.57
CA GLU A 281 11.86 -2.35 13.21
C GLU A 281 10.86 -3.32 13.84
N GLN A 282 10.51 -3.11 15.10
CA GLN A 282 9.51 -3.92 15.80
C GLN A 282 8.11 -3.72 15.20
N GLN A 283 7.76 -2.49 14.82
CA GLN A 283 6.51 -2.23 14.11
C GLN A 283 6.46 -2.96 12.77
N ARG A 284 7.58 -2.97 12.03
CA ARG A 284 7.70 -3.73 10.79
C ARG A 284 7.48 -5.22 11.02
N ILE A 285 8.13 -5.80 12.03
CA ILE A 285 7.97 -7.22 12.40
C ILE A 285 6.51 -7.53 12.75
N ALA A 286 5.84 -6.64 13.50
CA ALA A 286 4.41 -6.79 13.80
C ALA A 286 3.56 -6.86 12.53
N CYS A 287 3.81 -5.96 11.57
CA CYS A 287 3.11 -5.99 10.29
C CYS A 287 3.45 -7.24 9.47
N ASP A 288 4.72 -7.65 9.42
CA ASP A 288 5.15 -8.83 8.67
C ASP A 288 4.48 -10.10 9.22
N TRP A 289 4.38 -10.27 10.54
CA TRP A 289 3.64 -11.37 11.16
C TRP A 289 2.14 -11.29 10.88
N TRP A 290 1.54 -10.11 11.00
CA TRP A 290 0.12 -9.95 10.70
C TRP A 290 -0.18 -10.31 9.25
N LEU A 291 0.62 -9.82 8.29
CA LEU A 291 0.46 -10.11 6.86
C LEU A 291 0.63 -11.59 6.57
N TYR A 292 1.65 -12.22 7.14
CA TYR A 292 1.91 -13.65 6.99
C TYR A 292 0.75 -14.51 7.46
N LEU A 293 0.19 -14.22 8.64
CA LEU A 293 -0.94 -14.94 9.20
C LEU A 293 -2.25 -14.76 8.42
N HIS A 294 -2.28 -13.76 7.51
CA HIS A 294 -3.40 -13.53 6.60
C HIS A 294 -3.12 -13.99 5.17
N THR A 295 -2.02 -14.73 4.94
CA THR A 295 -1.85 -15.50 3.70
C THR A 295 -2.79 -16.70 3.67
N GLN A 296 -2.92 -17.35 2.53
CA GLN A 296 -3.91 -18.43 2.39
C GLN A 296 -3.62 -19.67 3.25
N LEU A 297 -2.35 -20.04 3.38
CA LEU A 297 -1.90 -21.24 4.07
C LEU A 297 -0.66 -20.89 4.94
N PRO A 298 -0.84 -20.13 6.03
CA PRO A 298 0.27 -19.87 6.93
C PRO A 298 0.60 -21.12 7.74
N ASP A 299 1.89 -21.41 7.88
CA ASP A 299 2.37 -22.43 8.82
C ASP A 299 2.10 -22.02 10.27
N ASP A 300 2.11 -22.99 11.19
CA ASP A 300 2.01 -22.68 12.63
C ASP A 300 3.19 -21.78 13.06
N PRO A 301 2.92 -20.59 13.58
CA PRO A 301 3.98 -19.68 14.07
C PRO A 301 4.93 -20.34 15.08
N VAL A 302 4.45 -21.30 15.86
CA VAL A 302 5.26 -22.04 16.84
C VAL A 302 6.31 -22.92 16.16
N GLU A 303 5.94 -23.57 15.06
CA GLU A 303 6.89 -24.39 14.29
C GLU A 303 7.96 -23.51 13.62
N ILE A 304 7.55 -22.36 13.08
CA ILE A 304 8.49 -21.36 12.52
C ILE A 304 9.47 -20.91 13.61
N ALA A 305 8.99 -20.61 14.80
CA ALA A 305 9.83 -20.17 15.91
C ALA A 305 10.79 -21.27 16.38
N ARG A 306 10.31 -22.53 16.39
CA ARG A 306 11.12 -23.69 16.75
C ARG A 306 12.26 -23.90 15.75
N GLN A 307 11.99 -23.81 14.45
CA GLN A 307 12.99 -23.91 13.37
C GLN A 307 14.08 -22.81 13.49
N GLN A 308 13.72 -21.64 14.04
CA GLN A 308 14.64 -20.53 14.28
C GLN A 308 15.19 -20.53 15.72
N ASN A 309 15.18 -21.69 16.40
CA ASN A 309 15.66 -21.85 17.78
C ASN A 309 15.14 -20.75 18.72
N TRP A 310 13.83 -20.42 18.62
CA TRP A 310 13.19 -19.38 19.43
C TRP A 310 13.87 -18.01 19.38
N GLY A 311 14.62 -17.72 18.32
CA GLY A 311 15.40 -16.49 18.14
C GLY A 311 16.70 -16.43 18.94
N GLN A 312 17.09 -17.50 19.63
CA GLN A 312 18.28 -17.51 20.52
C GLN A 312 19.57 -17.37 19.73
N ASP A 313 19.69 -18.06 18.59
CA ASP A 313 20.89 -18.00 17.74
C ASP A 313 21.09 -16.60 17.16
N ALA A 314 20.01 -15.95 16.71
CA ALA A 314 20.06 -14.58 16.23
C ALA A 314 20.40 -13.58 17.33
N LEU A 315 19.89 -13.81 18.55
CA LEU A 315 20.23 -13.01 19.74
C LEU A 315 21.71 -13.15 20.11
N ALA A 316 22.23 -14.38 20.14
CA ALA A 316 23.65 -14.63 20.43
C ALA A 316 24.56 -13.95 19.39
N LYS A 317 24.21 -14.06 18.09
CA LYS A 317 24.93 -13.37 17.02
C LYS A 317 24.90 -11.85 17.16
N ALA A 318 23.75 -11.26 17.50
CA ALA A 318 23.63 -9.84 17.74
C ALA A 318 24.51 -9.35 18.91
N HIS A 319 24.57 -10.13 20.01
CA HIS A 319 25.46 -9.84 21.14
C HIS A 319 26.95 -9.91 20.75
N THR A 320 27.35 -10.90 19.96
CA THR A 320 28.74 -11.04 19.48
C THR A 320 29.14 -9.84 18.62
N LEU A 321 28.30 -9.40 17.70
CA LEU A 321 28.55 -8.23 16.85
C LEU A 321 28.67 -6.95 17.69
N ALA A 322 27.72 -6.73 18.62
CA ALA A 322 27.76 -5.56 19.50
C ALA A 322 29.05 -5.51 20.38
N ASN A 323 29.52 -6.66 20.82
CA ASN A 323 30.79 -6.76 21.57
C ASN A 323 32.02 -6.47 20.69
N GLN A 324 32.00 -6.92 19.42
CA GLN A 324 33.07 -6.63 18.45
C GLN A 324 33.14 -5.13 18.13
N ASP A 325 31.99 -4.48 17.85
CA ASP A 325 31.93 -3.05 17.59
C ASP A 325 32.42 -2.24 18.80
N SER A 326 32.04 -2.64 20.01
CA SER A 326 32.50 -2.03 21.26
C SER A 326 34.01 -2.20 21.45
N ALA A 327 34.57 -3.35 21.09
CA ALA A 327 36.02 -3.60 21.16
C ALA A 327 36.77 -2.76 20.12
N ILE A 328 36.27 -2.64 18.91
CA ILE A 328 36.86 -1.80 17.84
C ILE A 328 36.85 -0.32 18.27
N ASP A 329 35.71 0.19 18.77
CA ASP A 329 35.59 1.57 19.24
C ASP A 329 36.57 1.86 20.39
N THR A 330 36.74 0.92 21.33
CA THR A 330 37.70 1.04 22.44
C THR A 330 39.14 1.01 21.94
N ALA A 331 39.46 0.14 20.99
CA ALA A 331 40.80 0.04 20.39
C ALA A 331 41.14 1.31 19.60
N TYR A 332 40.17 1.82 18.80
CA TYR A 332 40.34 3.05 18.05
C TYR A 332 40.59 4.25 18.97
N ASN A 333 39.76 4.42 20.01
CA ASN A 333 39.90 5.50 20.98
C ASN A 333 41.26 5.43 21.73
N HIS A 334 41.75 4.22 22.02
CA HIS A 334 43.03 4.02 22.72
C HIS A 334 44.21 4.31 21.80
N SER A 335 44.18 3.85 20.55
CA SER A 335 45.25 4.07 19.57
C SER A 335 45.39 5.53 19.12
N MET A 336 44.27 6.27 19.07
CA MET A 336 44.20 7.67 18.63
C MET A 336 44.34 8.67 19.78
N GLY A 337 44.52 8.24 21.03
CA GLY A 337 44.68 9.10 22.20
C GLY A 337 43.44 9.94 22.54
N ILE A 338 42.29 9.58 22.02
CA ILE A 338 41.02 10.31 22.25
C ILE A 338 40.46 9.91 23.61
N ARG A 339 40.47 10.81 24.59
CA ARG A 339 39.81 10.58 25.87
C ARG A 339 38.29 10.73 25.72
N LYS A 340 37.54 9.72 26.18
CA LYS A 340 36.08 9.81 26.32
C LYS A 340 35.75 11.08 27.12
N GLY A 341 35.11 12.07 26.48
CA GLY A 341 34.65 13.28 27.15
C GLY A 341 34.97 14.61 26.46
N HIS A 342 35.67 14.63 25.34
CA HIS A 342 36.06 15.86 24.65
C HIS A 342 35.53 15.99 23.21
N ILE A 343 34.35 15.47 22.92
CA ILE A 343 33.61 15.89 21.74
C ILE A 343 32.41 16.69 22.25
N ARG A 344 32.53 18.03 22.17
CA ARG A 344 31.42 18.97 22.27
C ARG A 344 30.78 19.15 20.91
#